data_f59b501bf0fdde1646618b25ddb7c412
#
_entry.id   f59b501bf0fdde1646618b25ddb7c412
#
_cell.length_a   1.000
_cell.length_b   1.000
_cell.length_c   1.000
_cell.angle_alpha   90.00
_cell.angle_beta   90.00
_cell.angle_gamma   90.00
#
_symmetry.space_group_name_H-M   'P 1'
#
loop_
_entity.id
_entity.type
_entity.pdbx_description
1 polymer ?
#
loop_
_entity_poly.entity_id
_entity_poly.type
_entity_poly.pdbx_seq_one_letter_code
_entity_poly.pdbx_strand_id
1 'polypeptide(L)'
;MKYFWETTDTIPDGFGFSHYDGLHLIWLAAFVMLTLACCIAYRKMAENHRKLWRWIVAGLLLCDELFKVIPMVIQGYFRPDYLPLHLCSVNIFLIAFHAWKPTKTVGNFLYTVCIPGAVAALRFPTWTSLPAANYMLIHSFTVHLILAMYPIVLTVGGDIRPNIRELPKTMALLVALGLIALVVMVLSLSRPLWQTAGL
;
A
#
# COMPACT_ATOMS: atom_id res chain seq x y z
N MET A 1 -22.07 8.42 11.09
CA MET A 1 -20.63 8.12 10.85
C MET A 1 -19.76 9.01 11.75
N LYS A 2 -19.86 8.82 13.06
CA LYS A 2 -19.27 9.74 14.06
C LYS A 2 -17.74 9.82 14.01
N TYR A 3 -17.04 8.73 13.62
CA TYR A 3 -15.57 8.64 13.65
C TYR A 3 -14.96 8.42 12.27
N PHE A 4 -15.63 8.82 11.20
CA PHE A 4 -15.17 8.54 9.83
C PHE A 4 -13.82 9.19 9.53
N TRP A 5 -13.65 10.47 9.88
CA TRP A 5 -12.43 11.25 9.60
C TRP A 5 -11.45 11.33 10.77
N GLU A 6 -11.69 10.61 11.85
CA GLU A 6 -10.83 10.63 13.03
C GLU A 6 -9.66 9.64 12.91
N THR A 7 -8.58 9.94 13.63
CA THR A 7 -7.39 9.09 13.73
C THR A 7 -7.46 8.18 14.96
N THR A 8 -6.56 7.21 15.05
CA THR A 8 -6.47 6.30 16.22
C THR A 8 -6.33 7.01 17.55
N ASP A 9 -5.74 8.21 17.56
CA ASP A 9 -5.49 8.98 18.81
C ASP A 9 -6.77 9.62 19.38
N THR A 10 -7.81 9.78 18.56
CA THR A 10 -9.07 10.48 18.95
C THR A 10 -10.25 9.53 19.10
N ILE A 11 -10.13 8.29 18.66
CA ILE A 11 -11.20 7.29 18.73
C ILE A 11 -11.14 6.59 20.09
N PRO A 12 -12.26 6.55 20.87
CA PRO A 12 -12.32 5.80 22.11
C PRO A 12 -12.09 4.29 21.92
N ASP A 13 -11.61 3.62 22.96
CA ASP A 13 -11.46 2.18 22.95
C ASP A 13 -12.79 1.43 22.73
N GLY A 14 -12.73 0.26 22.10
CA GLY A 14 -13.87 -0.63 21.92
C GLY A 14 -14.65 -0.48 20.61
N PHE A 15 -14.25 0.42 19.70
CA PHE A 15 -14.89 0.60 18.38
C PHE A 15 -14.23 -0.18 17.24
N GLY A 16 -13.14 -0.87 17.51
CA GLY A 16 -12.36 -1.59 16.52
C GLY A 16 -12.94 -2.96 16.15
N PHE A 17 -12.13 -3.74 15.46
CA PHE A 17 -12.42 -5.10 15.04
C PHE A 17 -11.35 -6.07 15.55
N SER A 18 -11.65 -7.37 15.55
CA SER A 18 -10.71 -8.43 15.94
C SER A 18 -10.19 -9.17 14.72
N HIS A 19 -8.97 -9.74 14.86
CA HIS A 19 -8.45 -10.63 13.82
C HIS A 19 -9.42 -11.77 13.55
N TYR A 20 -9.72 -11.98 12.26
CA TYR A 20 -10.61 -13.03 11.77
C TYR A 20 -12.08 -12.91 12.21
N ASP A 21 -12.51 -11.75 12.67
CA ASP A 21 -13.94 -11.47 12.83
C ASP A 21 -14.64 -11.28 11.46
N GLY A 22 -15.94 -11.04 11.47
CA GLY A 22 -16.75 -10.90 10.26
C GLY A 22 -16.24 -9.79 9.33
N LEU A 23 -15.82 -8.63 9.88
CA LEU A 23 -15.30 -7.52 9.09
C LEU A 23 -13.99 -7.89 8.41
N HIS A 24 -13.07 -8.47 9.16
CA HIS A 24 -11.76 -8.89 8.62
C HIS A 24 -11.93 -9.98 7.54
N LEU A 25 -12.79 -10.97 7.79
CA LEU A 25 -13.06 -12.04 6.82
C LEU A 25 -13.69 -11.51 5.52
N ILE A 26 -14.55 -10.48 5.60
CA ILE A 26 -15.11 -9.82 4.40
C ILE A 26 -13.99 -9.20 3.57
N TRP A 27 -13.03 -8.49 4.17
CA TRP A 27 -11.90 -7.91 3.46
C TRP A 27 -10.98 -8.97 2.83
N LEU A 28 -10.71 -10.07 3.55
CA LEU A 28 -9.93 -11.19 3.01
C LEU A 28 -10.66 -11.89 1.85
N ALA A 29 -11.97 -12.08 1.96
CA ALA A 29 -12.79 -12.63 0.88
C ALA A 29 -12.80 -11.70 -0.33
N ALA A 30 -12.96 -10.38 -0.12
CA ALA A 30 -12.89 -9.38 -1.18
C ALA A 30 -11.52 -9.41 -1.89
N PHE A 31 -10.41 -9.52 -1.15
CA PHE A 31 -9.07 -9.67 -1.72
C PHE A 31 -8.98 -10.88 -2.66
N VAL A 32 -9.41 -12.05 -2.19
CA VAL A 32 -9.35 -13.30 -2.98
C VAL A 32 -10.24 -13.18 -4.22
N MET A 33 -11.49 -12.78 -4.05
CA MET A 33 -12.46 -12.70 -5.15
C MET A 33 -12.05 -11.68 -6.22
N LEU A 34 -11.63 -10.48 -5.81
CA LEU A 34 -11.17 -9.45 -6.75
C LEU A 34 -9.90 -9.86 -7.47
N THR A 35 -8.93 -10.47 -6.74
CA THR A 35 -7.70 -10.95 -7.36
C THR A 35 -7.97 -12.02 -8.40
N LEU A 36 -8.82 -13.01 -8.09
CA LEU A 36 -9.21 -14.06 -9.04
C LEU A 36 -9.93 -13.49 -10.26
N ALA A 37 -10.90 -12.60 -10.06
CA ALA A 37 -11.63 -11.94 -11.14
C ALA A 37 -10.68 -11.16 -12.06
N CYS A 38 -9.76 -10.36 -11.47
CA CYS A 38 -8.74 -9.63 -12.21
C CYS A 38 -7.78 -10.57 -12.97
N CYS A 39 -7.34 -11.67 -12.38
CA CYS A 39 -6.49 -12.65 -13.06
C CYS A 39 -7.18 -13.24 -14.29
N ILE A 40 -8.45 -13.64 -14.17
CA ILE A 40 -9.24 -14.20 -15.28
C ILE A 40 -9.42 -13.17 -16.38
N ALA A 41 -9.80 -11.93 -16.02
CA ALA A 41 -10.00 -10.84 -16.97
C ALA A 41 -8.68 -10.47 -17.68
N TYR A 42 -7.60 -10.27 -16.93
CA TYR A 42 -6.30 -9.83 -17.43
C TYR A 42 -5.69 -10.81 -18.44
N ARG A 43 -5.83 -12.12 -18.20
CA ARG A 43 -5.36 -13.13 -19.15
C ARG A 43 -6.02 -13.05 -20.52
N LYS A 44 -7.26 -12.56 -20.58
CA LYS A 44 -8.04 -12.38 -21.83
C LYS A 44 -7.84 -11.03 -22.49
N MET A 45 -7.14 -10.09 -21.83
CA MET A 45 -6.94 -8.73 -22.35
C MET A 45 -5.88 -8.71 -23.44
N ALA A 46 -6.11 -7.89 -24.46
CA ALA A 46 -5.09 -7.50 -25.43
C ALA A 46 -4.05 -6.57 -24.77
N GLU A 47 -2.85 -6.49 -25.33
CA GLU A 47 -1.71 -5.74 -24.75
C GLU A 47 -2.06 -4.28 -24.42
N ASN A 48 -2.78 -3.58 -25.29
CA ASN A 48 -3.20 -2.20 -25.05
C ASN A 48 -4.10 -2.07 -23.81
N HIS A 49 -5.01 -3.02 -23.60
CA HIS A 49 -5.87 -3.05 -22.41
C HIS A 49 -5.08 -3.42 -21.16
N ARG A 50 -4.08 -4.31 -21.25
CA ARG A 50 -3.18 -4.62 -20.14
C ARG A 50 -2.37 -3.40 -19.70
N LYS A 51 -1.86 -2.62 -20.65
CA LYS A 51 -1.18 -1.35 -20.38
C LYS A 51 -2.11 -0.36 -19.69
N LEU A 52 -3.33 -0.19 -20.20
CA LEU A 52 -4.34 0.69 -19.58
C LEU A 52 -4.68 0.22 -18.16
N TRP A 53 -4.86 -1.09 -17.94
CA TRP A 53 -5.14 -1.65 -16.62
C TRP A 53 -4.02 -1.33 -15.62
N ARG A 54 -2.75 -1.48 -16.01
CA ARG A 54 -1.60 -1.12 -15.17
C ARG A 54 -1.65 0.35 -14.74
N TRP A 55 -1.97 1.26 -15.66
CA TRP A 55 -2.10 2.69 -15.35
C TRP A 55 -3.31 3.01 -14.47
N ILE A 56 -4.44 2.36 -14.70
CA ILE A 56 -5.64 2.53 -13.85
C ILE A 56 -5.33 2.11 -12.42
N VAL A 57 -4.72 0.93 -12.22
CA VAL A 57 -4.39 0.45 -10.87
C VAL A 57 -3.35 1.35 -10.19
N ALA A 58 -2.32 1.81 -10.91
CA ALA A 58 -1.36 2.76 -10.38
C ALA A 58 -2.03 4.09 -9.99
N GLY A 59 -2.94 4.59 -10.82
CA GLY A 59 -3.73 5.80 -10.53
C GLY A 59 -4.62 5.64 -9.31
N LEU A 60 -5.30 4.50 -9.18
CA LEU A 60 -6.13 4.19 -7.99
C LEU A 60 -5.31 4.18 -6.71
N LEU A 61 -4.12 3.58 -6.71
CA LEU A 61 -3.21 3.58 -5.55
C LEU A 61 -2.76 4.99 -5.17
N LEU A 62 -2.40 5.82 -6.15
CA LEU A 62 -2.01 7.21 -5.90
C LEU A 62 -3.19 8.04 -5.37
N CYS A 63 -4.40 7.84 -5.91
CA CYS A 63 -5.61 8.49 -5.40
C CYS A 63 -5.95 8.02 -3.97
N ASP A 64 -5.78 6.74 -3.67
CA ASP A 64 -6.02 6.18 -2.34
C ASP A 64 -5.02 6.75 -1.30
N GLU A 65 -3.74 6.91 -1.67
CA GLU A 65 -2.75 7.59 -0.83
C GLU A 65 -3.10 9.07 -0.59
N LEU A 66 -3.56 9.78 -1.63
CA LEU A 66 -4.04 11.16 -1.49
C LEU A 66 -5.29 11.23 -0.61
N PHE A 67 -6.20 10.27 -0.73
CA PHE A 67 -7.39 10.16 0.12
C PHE A 67 -7.04 10.01 1.59
N LYS A 68 -5.93 9.35 1.93
CA LYS A 68 -5.39 9.29 3.29
C LYS A 68 -4.77 10.63 3.73
N VAL A 69 -3.89 11.20 2.90
CA VAL A 69 -3.04 12.34 3.28
C VAL A 69 -3.85 13.65 3.37
N ILE A 70 -4.75 13.91 2.43
CA ILE A 70 -5.48 15.18 2.34
C ILE A 70 -6.28 15.48 3.62
N PRO A 71 -7.11 14.55 4.16
CA PRO A 71 -7.83 14.81 5.40
C PRO A 71 -6.92 15.08 6.60
N MET A 72 -5.79 14.37 6.70
CA MET A 72 -4.82 14.58 7.77
C MET A 72 -4.18 15.98 7.74
N VAL A 73 -3.86 16.46 6.54
CA VAL A 73 -3.30 17.82 6.36
C VAL A 73 -4.35 18.87 6.69
N ILE A 74 -5.58 18.74 6.21
CA ILE A 74 -6.67 19.71 6.45
C ILE A 74 -7.00 19.78 7.93
N GLN A 75 -6.98 18.67 8.66
CA GLN A 75 -7.30 18.60 10.08
C GLN A 75 -6.10 18.94 11.00
N GLY A 76 -4.91 19.18 10.44
CA GLY A 76 -3.70 19.46 11.23
C GLY A 76 -3.12 18.25 11.96
N TYR A 77 -3.57 17.04 11.64
CA TYR A 77 -3.09 15.77 12.26
C TYR A 77 -1.90 15.16 11.52
N PHE A 78 -1.38 15.84 10.49
CA PHE A 78 -0.26 15.32 9.74
C PHE A 78 1.01 15.29 10.59
N ARG A 79 1.52 14.09 10.84
CA ARG A 79 2.75 13.83 11.59
C ARG A 79 3.79 13.19 10.67
N PRO A 80 5.11 13.31 10.97
CA PRO A 80 6.16 12.65 10.20
C PRO A 80 5.96 11.14 10.04
N ASP A 81 5.31 10.48 11.00
CA ASP A 81 5.00 9.05 10.97
C ASP A 81 4.03 8.66 9.85
N TYR A 82 3.25 9.63 9.32
CA TYR A 82 2.32 9.42 8.20
C TYR A 82 2.96 9.67 6.83
N LEU A 83 4.24 10.08 6.80
CA LEU A 83 4.96 10.16 5.53
C LEU A 83 4.95 8.80 4.81
N PRO A 84 4.88 8.79 3.48
CA PRO A 84 4.83 7.55 2.68
C PRO A 84 6.20 6.86 2.60
N LEU A 85 6.86 6.67 3.76
CA LEU A 85 8.18 6.05 3.90
C LEU A 85 8.09 4.60 4.39
N HIS A 86 6.91 4.15 4.80
CA HIS A 86 6.68 2.72 5.06
C HIS A 86 6.86 1.92 3.76
N LEU A 87 7.37 0.72 3.87
CA LEU A 87 7.61 -0.15 2.72
C LEU A 87 6.36 -0.29 1.82
N CYS A 88 5.16 -0.34 2.42
CA CYS A 88 3.90 -0.40 1.68
C CYS A 88 3.68 0.85 0.82
N SER A 89 3.88 2.05 1.37
CA SER A 89 3.72 3.30 0.63
C SER A 89 4.78 3.45 -0.47
N VAL A 90 6.03 3.01 -0.22
CA VAL A 90 7.07 2.96 -1.25
C VAL A 90 6.66 2.06 -2.42
N ASN A 91 5.99 0.94 -2.14
CA ASN A 91 5.47 0.03 -3.18
C ASN A 91 4.42 0.68 -4.09
N ILE A 92 3.67 1.68 -3.62
CA ILE A 92 2.74 2.47 -4.46
C ILE A 92 3.51 3.14 -5.60
N PHE A 93 4.62 3.80 -5.26
CA PHE A 93 5.49 4.47 -6.25
C PHE A 93 6.20 3.47 -7.16
N LEU A 94 6.60 2.31 -6.64
CA LEU A 94 7.20 1.24 -7.45
C LEU A 94 6.18 0.64 -8.44
N ILE A 95 4.92 0.51 -8.06
CA ILE A 95 3.85 0.10 -8.97
C ILE A 95 3.61 1.16 -10.05
N ALA A 96 3.58 2.44 -9.69
CA ALA A 96 3.47 3.53 -10.66
C ALA A 96 4.66 3.56 -11.62
N PHE A 97 5.88 3.39 -11.11
CA PHE A 97 7.07 3.26 -11.93
C PHE A 97 7.01 2.03 -12.86
N HIS A 98 6.57 0.88 -12.34
CA HIS A 98 6.43 -0.34 -13.14
C HIS A 98 5.34 -0.20 -14.23
N ALA A 99 4.25 0.50 -13.95
CA ALA A 99 3.22 0.78 -14.96
C ALA A 99 3.77 1.65 -16.11
N TRP A 100 4.66 2.60 -15.79
CA TRP A 100 5.33 3.46 -16.78
C TRP A 100 6.44 2.71 -17.51
N LYS A 101 7.37 2.10 -16.77
CA LYS A 101 8.56 1.42 -17.31
C LYS A 101 8.74 0.05 -16.65
N PRO A 102 8.10 -1.00 -17.18
CA PRO A 102 8.23 -2.34 -16.61
C PRO A 102 9.68 -2.84 -16.80
N THR A 103 10.35 -3.09 -15.67
CA THR A 103 11.70 -3.67 -15.64
C THR A 103 11.69 -5.00 -14.91
N LYS A 104 12.61 -5.89 -15.26
CA LYS A 104 12.72 -7.22 -14.63
C LYS A 104 12.99 -7.12 -13.13
N THR A 105 13.85 -6.19 -12.71
CA THR A 105 14.21 -6.01 -11.30
C THR A 105 13.01 -5.51 -10.47
N VAL A 106 12.28 -4.50 -10.97
CA VAL A 106 11.09 -4.00 -10.26
C VAL A 106 9.98 -5.05 -10.24
N GLY A 107 9.74 -5.74 -11.36
CA GLY A 107 8.78 -6.85 -11.39
C GLY A 107 9.13 -7.95 -10.39
N ASN A 108 10.41 -8.31 -10.30
CA ASN A 108 10.89 -9.29 -9.34
C ASN A 108 10.75 -8.80 -7.88
N PHE A 109 11.00 -7.51 -7.64
CA PHE A 109 10.78 -6.87 -6.33
C PHE A 109 9.30 -6.93 -5.92
N LEU A 110 8.41 -6.54 -6.83
CA LEU A 110 6.97 -6.58 -6.58
C LEU A 110 6.48 -7.99 -6.27
N TYR A 111 7.05 -9.00 -6.93
CA TYR A 111 6.72 -10.39 -6.65
C TYR A 111 7.28 -10.88 -5.31
N THR A 112 8.57 -10.63 -5.02
CA THR A 112 9.27 -11.24 -3.88
C THR A 112 9.12 -10.46 -2.57
N VAL A 113 8.86 -9.15 -2.63
CA VAL A 113 8.78 -8.27 -1.45
C VAL A 113 7.37 -7.72 -1.27
N CYS A 114 6.77 -7.18 -2.33
CA CYS A 114 5.46 -6.53 -2.22
C CYS A 114 4.33 -7.52 -1.93
N ILE A 115 4.26 -8.67 -2.64
CA ILE A 115 3.22 -9.68 -2.39
C ILE A 115 3.25 -10.16 -0.93
N PRO A 116 4.37 -10.75 -0.41
CA PRO A 116 4.37 -11.28 0.94
C PRO A 116 4.15 -10.20 1.99
N GLY A 117 4.70 -8.99 1.81
CA GLY A 117 4.48 -7.88 2.72
C GLY A 117 3.01 -7.45 2.79
N ALA A 118 2.37 -7.26 1.64
CA ALA A 118 0.97 -6.85 1.59
C ALA A 118 0.02 -7.95 2.09
N VAL A 119 0.28 -9.22 1.75
CA VAL A 119 -0.51 -10.36 2.26
C VAL A 119 -0.34 -10.52 3.77
N ALA A 120 0.87 -10.33 4.31
CA ALA A 120 1.10 -10.36 5.75
C ALA A 120 0.32 -9.24 6.46
N ALA A 121 0.32 -8.03 5.92
CA ALA A 121 -0.44 -6.90 6.45
C ALA A 121 -1.96 -7.15 6.41
N LEU A 122 -2.48 -7.73 5.33
CA LEU A 122 -3.90 -8.13 5.24
C LEU A 122 -4.26 -9.21 6.25
N ARG A 123 -3.36 -10.17 6.49
CA ARG A 123 -3.60 -11.29 7.41
C ARG A 123 -3.47 -10.89 8.87
N PHE A 124 -2.57 -9.96 9.17
CA PHE A 124 -2.26 -9.49 10.53
C PHE A 124 -2.32 -7.96 10.59
N PRO A 125 -3.52 -7.36 10.39
CA PRO A 125 -3.66 -5.91 10.41
C PRO A 125 -3.30 -5.33 11.78
N THR A 126 -2.57 -4.22 11.81
CA THR A 126 -2.21 -3.48 13.02
C THR A 126 -3.20 -2.35 13.32
N TRP A 127 -4.12 -2.05 12.42
CA TRP A 127 -5.13 -0.99 12.53
C TRP A 127 -6.48 -1.50 13.09
N THR A 128 -6.43 -2.48 13.97
CA THR A 128 -7.62 -3.14 14.53
C THR A 128 -8.45 -2.25 15.47
N SER A 129 -7.89 -1.14 15.97
CA SER A 129 -8.61 -0.16 16.80
C SER A 129 -9.58 0.73 16.01
N LEU A 130 -9.50 0.75 14.68
CA LEU A 130 -10.33 1.61 13.84
C LEU A 130 -11.72 1.03 13.60
N PRO A 131 -12.80 1.86 13.65
CA PRO A 131 -14.16 1.44 13.31
C PRO A 131 -14.28 1.03 11.83
N ALA A 132 -15.23 0.14 11.51
CA ALA A 132 -15.47 -0.38 10.17
C ALA A 132 -15.65 0.70 9.09
N ALA A 133 -16.29 1.82 9.43
CA ALA A 133 -16.52 2.96 8.53
C ALA A 133 -15.52 4.11 8.77
N ASN A 134 -14.27 3.80 9.09
CA ASN A 134 -13.21 4.80 9.23
C ASN A 134 -12.38 4.87 7.94
N TYR A 135 -12.03 6.10 7.50
CA TYR A 135 -11.30 6.31 6.24
C TYR A 135 -9.90 5.67 6.23
N MET A 136 -9.20 5.66 7.37
CA MET A 136 -7.89 5.02 7.49
C MET A 136 -7.99 3.49 7.44
N LEU A 137 -9.05 2.90 8.00
CA LEU A 137 -9.31 1.47 7.89
C LEU A 137 -9.56 1.09 6.43
N ILE A 138 -10.43 1.84 5.75
CA ILE A 138 -10.73 1.60 4.33
C ILE A 138 -9.46 1.73 3.49
N HIS A 139 -8.70 2.82 3.65
CA HIS A 139 -7.40 3.00 3.00
C HIS A 139 -6.46 1.83 3.27
N SER A 140 -6.29 1.43 4.55
CA SER A 140 -5.33 0.39 4.91
C SER A 140 -5.67 -0.96 4.26
N PHE A 141 -6.94 -1.35 4.21
CA PHE A 141 -7.33 -2.57 3.52
C PHE A 141 -7.23 -2.44 2.00
N THR A 142 -7.70 -1.33 1.40
CA THR A 142 -7.69 -1.14 -0.05
C THR A 142 -6.27 -1.06 -0.60
N VAL A 143 -5.37 -0.32 0.04
CA VAL A 143 -3.99 -0.21 -0.42
C VAL A 143 -3.29 -1.57 -0.39
N HIS A 144 -3.38 -2.33 0.71
CA HIS A 144 -2.71 -3.64 0.81
C HIS A 144 -3.33 -4.68 -0.12
N LEU A 145 -4.66 -4.63 -0.32
CA LEU A 145 -5.35 -5.47 -1.31
C LEU A 145 -4.78 -5.22 -2.72
N ILE A 146 -4.69 -3.96 -3.14
CA ILE A 146 -4.22 -3.60 -4.48
C ILE A 146 -2.72 -3.87 -4.62
N LEU A 147 -1.91 -3.61 -3.57
CA LEU A 147 -0.47 -3.91 -3.56
C LEU A 147 -0.18 -5.40 -3.76
N ALA A 148 -0.98 -6.29 -3.17
CA ALA A 148 -0.84 -7.73 -3.39
C ALA A 148 -1.41 -8.15 -4.75
N MET A 149 -2.60 -7.67 -5.10
CA MET A 149 -3.32 -8.02 -6.32
C MET A 149 -2.53 -7.67 -7.59
N TYR A 150 -1.95 -6.47 -7.67
CA TYR A 150 -1.26 -6.01 -8.87
C TYR A 150 -0.17 -6.98 -9.36
N PRO A 151 0.86 -7.31 -8.56
CA PRO A 151 1.89 -8.23 -9.02
C PRO A 151 1.40 -9.67 -9.19
N ILE A 152 0.39 -10.12 -8.44
CA ILE A 152 -0.22 -11.45 -8.65
C ILE A 152 -0.85 -11.52 -10.04
N VAL A 153 -1.68 -10.53 -10.40
CA VAL A 153 -2.36 -10.48 -11.70
C VAL A 153 -1.36 -10.44 -12.84
N LEU A 154 -0.30 -9.65 -12.74
CA LEU A 154 0.74 -9.55 -13.77
C LEU A 154 1.57 -10.84 -13.89
N THR A 155 1.79 -11.53 -12.77
CA THR A 155 2.49 -12.82 -12.77
C THR A 155 1.65 -13.90 -13.45
N VAL A 156 0.37 -13.99 -13.11
CA VAL A 156 -0.58 -14.92 -13.74
C VAL A 156 -0.79 -14.58 -15.22
N GLY A 157 -0.74 -13.30 -15.57
CA GLY A 157 -0.82 -12.82 -16.95
C GLY A 157 0.46 -13.02 -17.78
N GLY A 158 1.59 -13.33 -17.11
CA GLY A 158 2.90 -13.58 -17.76
C GLY A 158 3.73 -12.32 -18.00
N ASP A 159 3.28 -11.14 -17.53
CA ASP A 159 4.00 -9.86 -17.67
C ASP A 159 5.13 -9.75 -16.64
N ILE A 160 4.93 -10.27 -15.43
CA ILE A 160 6.00 -10.49 -14.45
C ILE A 160 6.40 -11.96 -14.48
N ARG A 161 7.68 -12.20 -14.71
CA ARG A 161 8.29 -13.55 -14.68
C ARG A 161 9.38 -13.57 -13.63
N PRO A 162 9.09 -14.04 -12.41
CA PRO A 162 10.06 -14.09 -11.33
C PRO A 162 11.30 -14.88 -11.72
N ASN A 163 12.48 -14.34 -11.40
CA ASN A 163 13.75 -14.97 -11.72
C ASN A 163 14.70 -14.84 -10.53
N ILE A 164 15.20 -15.98 -10.04
CA ILE A 164 16.15 -16.04 -8.91
C ILE A 164 17.44 -15.26 -9.20
N ARG A 165 17.86 -15.16 -10.45
CA ARG A 165 19.05 -14.40 -10.85
C ARG A 165 18.90 -12.89 -10.65
N GLU A 166 17.69 -12.37 -10.58
CA GLU A 166 17.40 -10.96 -10.25
C GLU A 166 17.36 -10.70 -8.73
N LEU A 167 17.42 -11.74 -7.89
CA LEU A 167 17.34 -11.59 -6.44
C LEU A 167 18.42 -10.66 -5.84
N PRO A 168 19.70 -10.71 -6.26
CA PRO A 168 20.70 -9.77 -5.73
C PRO A 168 20.35 -8.31 -6.02
N LYS A 169 19.84 -7.99 -7.23
CA LYS A 169 19.41 -6.64 -7.59
C LYS A 169 18.16 -6.22 -6.81
N THR A 170 17.24 -7.17 -6.58
CA THR A 170 16.05 -6.96 -5.76
C THR A 170 16.43 -6.63 -4.32
N MET A 171 17.38 -7.35 -3.74
CA MET A 171 17.90 -7.08 -2.38
C MET A 171 18.61 -5.73 -2.32
N ALA A 172 19.44 -5.41 -3.31
CA ALA A 172 20.09 -4.10 -3.39
C ALA A 172 19.08 -2.97 -3.46
N LEU A 173 17.99 -3.12 -4.25
CA LEU A 173 16.90 -2.15 -4.31
C LEU A 173 16.19 -2.03 -2.95
N LEU A 174 15.90 -3.13 -2.26
CA LEU A 174 15.29 -3.12 -0.93
C LEU A 174 16.15 -2.37 0.08
N VAL A 175 17.45 -2.65 0.11
CA VAL A 175 18.41 -1.96 1.01
C VAL A 175 18.48 -0.47 0.66
N ALA A 176 18.58 -0.11 -0.62
CA ALA A 176 18.61 1.29 -1.05
C ALA A 176 17.35 2.05 -0.62
N LEU A 177 16.17 1.48 -0.82
CA LEU A 177 14.89 2.08 -0.39
C LEU A 177 14.82 2.20 1.14
N GLY A 178 15.28 1.20 1.88
CA GLY A 178 15.34 1.23 3.34
C GLY A 178 16.29 2.33 3.86
N LEU A 179 17.46 2.49 3.22
CA LEU A 179 18.40 3.56 3.58
C LEU A 179 17.83 4.95 3.27
N ILE A 180 17.15 5.12 2.13
CA ILE A 180 16.48 6.39 1.80
C ILE A 180 15.40 6.70 2.86
N ALA A 181 14.56 5.73 3.21
CA ALA A 181 13.54 5.91 4.23
C ALA A 181 14.15 6.28 5.58
N LEU A 182 15.24 5.61 5.98
CA LEU A 182 15.97 5.91 7.22
C LEU A 182 16.53 7.34 7.22
N VAL A 183 17.19 7.76 6.15
CA VAL A 183 17.74 9.13 6.02
C VAL A 183 16.64 10.16 6.11
N VAL A 184 15.54 9.99 5.40
CA VAL A 184 14.41 10.94 5.44
C VAL A 184 13.79 10.98 6.84
N MET A 185 13.64 9.84 7.51
CA MET A 185 13.14 9.77 8.88
C MET A 185 14.07 10.51 9.86
N VAL A 186 15.38 10.28 9.80
CA VAL A 186 16.36 10.95 10.64
C VAL A 186 16.33 12.47 10.41
N LEU A 187 16.29 12.92 9.14
CA LEU A 187 16.19 14.33 8.80
C LEU A 187 14.87 14.97 9.27
N SER A 188 13.78 14.22 9.26
CA SER A 188 12.47 14.69 9.74
C SER A 188 12.46 14.86 11.27
N LEU A 189 13.14 13.97 11.99
CA LEU A 189 13.28 14.05 13.44
C LEU A 189 14.29 15.09 13.90
N SER A 190 15.29 15.42 13.08
CA SER A 190 16.34 16.41 13.40
C SER A 190 15.92 17.87 13.15
N ARG A 191 14.68 18.13 12.71
CA ARG A 191 14.17 19.50 12.62
C ARG A 191 14.08 20.11 14.02
N PRO A 192 14.71 21.28 14.26
CA PRO A 192 14.80 21.83 15.60
C PRO A 192 13.43 22.17 16.17
N LEU A 193 13.24 21.82 17.46
CA LEU A 193 12.01 22.02 18.25
C LEU A 193 11.51 23.49 18.34
N TRP A 194 12.30 24.46 17.87
CA TRP A 194 11.89 25.87 17.85
C TRP A 194 10.79 26.20 16.83
N GLN A 195 10.54 25.32 15.83
CA GLN A 195 9.41 25.49 14.90
C GLN A 195 8.06 25.08 15.49
N THR A 196 8.04 24.38 16.62
CA THR A 196 6.82 23.97 17.31
C THR A 196 6.41 24.96 18.43
N ALA A 197 7.24 25.95 18.74
CA ALA A 197 7.01 26.92 19.82
C ALA A 197 6.45 28.27 19.30
N GLY A 198 6.02 28.34 18.06
CA GLY A 198 5.54 29.58 17.43
C GLY A 198 4.09 29.48 16.94
N LEU A 199 3.15 29.07 17.83
CA LEU A 199 1.71 29.35 17.71
C LEU A 199 1.14 29.59 19.09
#